data_90b1d7e271bda69e5c524dc476ea18d6
#
_entry.id   90b1d7e271bda69e5c524dc476ea18d6
#
_cell.length_a   1.000
_cell.length_b   1.000
_cell.length_c   1.000
_cell.angle_alpha   90.00
_cell.angle_beta   90.00
_cell.angle_gamma   90.00
#
_symmetry.space_group_name_H-M   'P 1'
#
loop_
_entity.id
_entity.type
_entity.pdbx_description
1 polymer ?
#
loop_
_entity_poly.entity_id
_entity_poly.type
_entity_poly.pdbx_seq_one_letter_code
_entity_poly.pdbx_strand_id
1 'polypeptide(L)'
;LILADVKAHPNGLPIQNVDVRDYEQVRSSLDGVDAVLNFTVLRHDKTSSFQVNVLGAWNIMKAVADTGIKKVIHTGPAQTLEWYSHDTNIPVDAPDAPSTDYYLLTKHLSNEIVKSFARKYEIHTLCYLFQGLSARPMKLSQKTSTRDFVIIYDDLAVACRQGLELDLVPDFYQAFNLHSHYGPEKYSLEKAERLLGYVPQEKWWDWQRRSV
;
A
#
# COMPACT_ATOMS: atom_id res chain seq x y z
N LEU A 1 15.23 -3.38 10.30
CA LEU A 1 13.77 -3.17 10.24
C LEU A 1 13.24 -2.99 11.67
N ILE A 2 12.52 -1.89 11.89
CA ILE A 2 11.79 -1.62 13.12
C ILE A 2 10.30 -1.84 12.83
N LEU A 3 9.63 -2.63 13.67
CA LEU A 3 8.20 -2.87 13.56
C LEU A 3 7.46 -2.00 14.58
N ALA A 4 6.38 -1.36 14.15
CA ALA A 4 5.52 -0.53 14.99
C ALA A 4 4.04 -0.87 14.74
N ASP A 5 3.27 -1.11 15.80
CA ASP A 5 1.83 -1.39 15.76
C ASP A 5 1.24 -1.16 17.17
N VAL A 6 -0.07 -1.01 17.27
CA VAL A 6 -0.80 -1.04 18.56
C VAL A 6 -1.00 -2.45 19.08
N LYS A 7 -0.75 -3.48 18.28
CA LYS A 7 -0.91 -4.89 18.61
C LYS A 7 0.45 -5.59 18.70
N ALA A 8 0.56 -6.57 19.58
CA ALA A 8 1.71 -7.44 19.63
C ALA A 8 1.83 -8.28 18.34
N HIS A 9 3.07 -8.56 17.92
CA HIS A 9 3.31 -9.40 16.74
C HIS A 9 2.88 -10.85 17.01
N PRO A 10 2.13 -11.51 16.11
CA PRO A 10 1.59 -12.84 16.35
C PRO A 10 2.67 -13.92 16.60
N ASN A 11 3.87 -13.73 16.09
CA ASN A 11 5.01 -14.63 16.28
C ASN A 11 6.01 -14.12 17.34
N GLY A 12 5.61 -13.16 18.19
CA GLY A 12 6.46 -12.68 19.28
C GLY A 12 7.66 -11.82 18.89
N LEU A 13 7.72 -11.31 17.66
CA LEU A 13 8.78 -10.37 17.28
C LEU A 13 8.63 -9.05 18.05
N PRO A 14 9.74 -8.39 18.40
CA PRO A 14 9.70 -7.07 19.04
C PRO A 14 8.93 -6.06 18.20
N ILE A 15 7.99 -5.37 18.81
CA ILE A 15 7.21 -4.29 18.20
C ILE A 15 7.25 -3.08 19.14
N GLN A 16 7.48 -1.90 18.57
CA GLN A 16 7.19 -0.64 19.24
C GLN A 16 5.68 -0.43 19.28
N ASN A 17 5.13 -0.20 20.47
CA ASN A 17 3.71 0.14 20.60
C ASN A 17 3.50 1.59 20.17
N VAL A 18 2.93 1.79 18.99
CA VAL A 18 2.71 3.11 18.38
C VAL A 18 1.28 3.21 17.88
N ASP A 19 0.55 4.16 18.40
CA ASP A 19 -0.75 4.53 17.86
C ASP A 19 -0.57 5.70 16.87
N VAL A 20 -0.89 5.48 15.61
CA VAL A 20 -0.75 6.50 14.57
C VAL A 20 -1.65 7.73 14.77
N ARG A 21 -2.65 7.64 15.65
CA ARG A 21 -3.50 8.77 16.04
C ARG A 21 -2.79 9.76 16.96
N ASP A 22 -1.72 9.33 17.60
CA ASP A 22 -0.89 10.11 18.50
C ASP A 22 0.40 10.55 17.78
N TYR A 23 0.50 11.83 17.48
CA TYR A 23 1.63 12.40 16.77
C TYR A 23 2.97 12.18 17.51
N GLU A 24 2.99 12.34 18.84
CA GLU A 24 4.23 12.24 19.62
C GLU A 24 4.76 10.79 19.62
N GLN A 25 3.88 9.79 19.70
CA GLN A 25 4.27 8.39 19.56
C GLN A 25 4.86 8.11 18.17
N VAL A 26 4.19 8.59 17.11
CA VAL A 26 4.70 8.46 15.74
C VAL A 26 6.05 9.16 15.61
N ARG A 27 6.16 10.41 16.06
CA ARG A 27 7.39 11.20 15.95
C ARG A 27 8.57 10.53 16.65
N SER A 28 8.35 10.03 17.87
CA SER A 28 9.38 9.35 18.68
C SER A 28 9.81 8.01 18.06
N SER A 29 8.92 7.31 17.36
CA SER A 29 9.23 6.04 16.71
C SER A 29 10.13 6.16 15.48
N LEU A 30 10.34 7.39 14.97
CA LEU A 30 11.13 7.66 13.76
C LEU A 30 12.58 8.03 14.06
N ASP A 31 13.03 8.01 15.30
CA ASP A 31 14.42 8.31 15.64
C ASP A 31 15.38 7.27 15.06
N GLY A 32 16.32 7.70 14.22
CA GLY A 32 17.29 6.83 13.55
C GLY A 32 16.71 5.98 12.39
N VAL A 33 15.56 6.38 11.86
CA VAL A 33 14.88 5.70 10.74
C VAL A 33 15.19 6.40 9.42
N ASP A 34 15.58 5.64 8.40
CA ASP A 34 15.91 6.16 7.07
C ASP A 34 14.68 6.24 6.13
N ALA A 35 13.70 5.37 6.34
CA ALA A 35 12.50 5.28 5.51
C ALA A 35 11.29 4.76 6.31
N VAL A 36 10.09 5.13 5.88
CA VAL A 36 8.84 4.71 6.52
C VAL A 36 7.99 3.89 5.56
N LEU A 37 7.55 2.70 6.01
CA LEU A 37 6.57 1.88 5.32
C LEU A 37 5.24 1.94 6.07
N ASN A 38 4.27 2.66 5.52
CA ASN A 38 2.95 2.83 6.12
C ASN A 38 1.95 1.80 5.60
N PHE A 39 1.70 0.76 6.39
CA PHE A 39 0.69 -0.26 6.17
C PHE A 39 -0.54 -0.12 7.08
N THR A 40 -0.66 1.00 7.80
CA THR A 40 -1.76 1.21 8.73
C THR A 40 -3.09 1.22 8.01
N VAL A 41 -4.07 0.52 8.59
CA VAL A 41 -5.42 0.45 8.05
C VAL A 41 -6.43 0.08 9.13
N LEU A 42 -7.57 0.75 9.11
CA LEU A 42 -8.75 0.33 9.86
C LEU A 42 -9.98 0.43 8.95
N ARG A 43 -10.88 -0.57 9.02
CA ARG A 43 -12.04 -0.69 8.12
C ARG A 43 -13.32 -1.18 8.79
N HIS A 44 -13.36 -1.27 10.12
CA HIS A 44 -14.49 -1.87 10.84
C HIS A 44 -15.43 -0.86 11.47
N ASP A 45 -15.00 0.37 11.68
CA ASP A 45 -15.75 1.44 12.29
C ASP A 45 -15.42 2.77 11.61
N LYS A 46 -16.45 3.58 11.31
CA LYS A 46 -16.25 4.82 10.56
C LYS A 46 -15.38 5.83 11.32
N THR A 47 -15.63 6.04 12.60
CA THR A 47 -14.90 7.04 13.41
C THR A 47 -13.43 6.68 13.51
N SER A 48 -13.14 5.43 13.87
CA SER A 48 -11.77 4.94 13.96
C SER A 48 -11.09 4.86 12.59
N SER A 49 -11.84 4.60 11.51
CA SER A 49 -11.29 4.63 10.14
C SER A 49 -10.82 6.03 9.76
N PHE A 50 -11.57 7.08 10.06
CA PHE A 50 -11.12 8.47 9.85
C PHE A 50 -9.91 8.80 10.72
N GLN A 51 -9.92 8.39 11.99
CA GLN A 51 -8.79 8.64 12.90
C GLN A 51 -7.51 7.92 12.48
N VAL A 52 -7.59 6.65 12.10
CA VAL A 52 -6.41 5.85 11.74
C VAL A 52 -5.97 6.12 10.30
N ASN A 53 -6.90 6.07 9.34
CA ASN A 53 -6.51 6.18 7.93
C ASN A 53 -6.20 7.63 7.52
N VAL A 54 -6.93 8.62 8.04
CA VAL A 54 -6.78 10.02 7.62
C VAL A 54 -5.86 10.78 8.58
N LEU A 55 -6.23 10.89 9.87
CA LEU A 55 -5.40 11.58 10.85
C LEU A 55 -4.06 10.85 11.03
N GLY A 56 -4.06 9.52 11.08
CA GLY A 56 -2.83 8.73 11.17
C GLY A 56 -1.89 8.96 9.99
N ALA A 57 -2.41 9.03 8.76
CA ALA A 57 -1.58 9.36 7.59
C ALA A 57 -1.00 10.77 7.69
N TRP A 58 -1.79 11.75 8.17
CA TRP A 58 -1.30 13.10 8.42
C TRP A 58 -0.19 13.12 9.47
N ASN A 59 -0.39 12.46 10.61
CA ASN A 59 0.60 12.36 11.69
C ASN A 59 1.91 11.74 11.19
N ILE A 60 1.82 10.63 10.44
CA ILE A 60 3.00 9.96 9.86
C ILE A 60 3.74 10.92 8.92
N MET A 61 3.06 11.54 7.96
CA MET A 61 3.70 12.42 7.00
C MET A 61 4.25 13.71 7.65
N LYS A 62 3.56 14.23 8.67
CA LYS A 62 4.06 15.36 9.46
C LYS A 62 5.34 14.98 10.21
N ALA A 63 5.37 13.84 10.88
CA ALA A 63 6.56 13.35 11.59
C ALA A 63 7.72 13.07 10.62
N VAL A 64 7.44 12.47 9.45
CA VAL A 64 8.44 12.28 8.38
C VAL A 64 9.04 13.61 7.93
N ALA A 65 8.21 14.64 7.70
CA ALA A 65 8.67 15.96 7.31
C ALA A 65 9.52 16.63 8.42
N ASP A 66 9.08 16.50 9.67
CA ASP A 66 9.77 17.11 10.83
C ASP A 66 11.09 16.41 11.17
N THR A 67 11.23 15.13 10.85
CA THR A 67 12.48 14.37 11.05
C THR A 67 13.45 14.48 9.88
N GLY A 68 12.99 15.01 8.74
CA GLY A 68 13.80 15.10 7.53
C GLY A 68 13.95 13.79 6.76
N ILE A 69 13.20 12.75 7.10
CA ILE A 69 13.16 11.48 6.35
C ILE A 69 12.68 11.77 4.93
N LYS A 70 13.34 11.17 3.93
CA LYS A 70 13.10 11.45 2.51
C LYS A 70 12.49 10.29 1.73
N LYS A 71 12.18 9.16 2.37
CA LYS A 71 11.61 7.99 1.70
C LYS A 71 10.39 7.46 2.45
N VAL A 72 9.28 7.30 1.69
CA VAL A 72 8.03 6.72 2.22
C VAL A 72 7.45 5.73 1.22
N ILE A 73 6.99 4.59 1.71
CA ILE A 73 6.09 3.69 0.99
C ILE A 73 4.75 3.72 1.71
N HIS A 74 3.70 4.11 1.01
CA HIS A 74 2.32 4.14 1.50
C HIS A 74 1.48 3.10 0.78
N THR A 75 0.37 2.65 1.38
CA THR A 75 -0.50 1.64 0.77
C THR A 75 -1.95 2.11 0.68
N GLY A 76 -2.59 1.75 -0.42
CA GLY A 76 -4.00 2.01 -0.68
C GLY A 76 -4.69 0.84 -1.38
N PRO A 77 -6.02 0.83 -1.41
CA PRO A 77 -6.78 -0.13 -2.19
C PRO A 77 -6.83 0.26 -3.66
N ALA A 78 -6.74 -0.73 -4.54
CA ALA A 78 -6.97 -0.52 -5.98
C ALA A 78 -8.44 -0.13 -6.29
N GLN A 79 -9.36 -0.35 -5.35
CA GLN A 79 -10.78 -0.02 -5.50
C GLN A 79 -11.09 1.48 -5.61
N THR A 80 -10.13 2.37 -5.41
CA THR A 80 -10.32 3.80 -5.71
C THR A 80 -10.67 4.06 -7.17
N LEU A 81 -10.53 3.04 -8.02
CA LEU A 81 -10.90 3.05 -9.44
C LEU A 81 -12.26 2.35 -9.69
N GLU A 82 -13.20 2.40 -8.77
CA GLU A 82 -14.48 1.67 -8.80
C GLU A 82 -15.36 1.98 -10.04
N TRP A 83 -15.29 3.17 -10.61
CA TRP A 83 -16.04 3.52 -11.83
C TRP A 83 -15.68 2.66 -13.03
N TYR A 84 -14.55 2.01 -12.99
CA TYR A 84 -14.01 1.18 -14.07
C TYR A 84 -14.37 -0.30 -13.91
N SER A 85 -15.56 -0.61 -13.36
CA SER A 85 -15.96 -2.00 -13.02
C SER A 85 -15.93 -2.95 -14.21
N HIS A 86 -16.20 -2.45 -15.41
CA HIS A 86 -16.24 -3.22 -16.66
C HIS A 86 -14.96 -3.07 -17.51
N ASP A 87 -14.04 -2.21 -17.12
CA ASP A 87 -12.82 -1.97 -17.86
C ASP A 87 -11.73 -2.97 -17.46
N THR A 88 -10.78 -3.13 -18.35
CA THR A 88 -9.56 -3.92 -18.16
C THR A 88 -8.35 -3.06 -18.43
N ASN A 89 -7.21 -3.48 -17.92
CA ASN A 89 -5.94 -2.79 -18.13
C ASN A 89 -5.94 -1.33 -17.67
N ILE A 90 -6.62 -1.06 -16.55
CA ILE A 90 -6.81 0.29 -16.01
C ILE A 90 -5.47 0.83 -15.53
N PRO A 91 -4.99 1.96 -16.09
CA PRO A 91 -3.75 2.57 -15.62
C PRO A 91 -3.93 3.18 -14.23
N VAL A 92 -2.87 3.18 -13.44
CA VAL A 92 -2.91 3.75 -12.08
C VAL A 92 -3.17 5.26 -12.07
N ASP A 93 -2.91 5.93 -13.17
CA ASP A 93 -3.13 7.37 -13.34
C ASP A 93 -4.54 7.69 -13.93
N ALA A 94 -5.43 6.68 -14.06
CA ALA A 94 -6.83 6.91 -14.38
C ALA A 94 -7.46 7.85 -13.32
N PRO A 95 -8.43 8.71 -13.70
CA PRO A 95 -9.08 9.59 -12.75
C PRO A 95 -9.66 8.83 -11.56
N ASP A 96 -9.39 9.32 -10.36
CA ASP A 96 -9.93 8.73 -9.14
C ASP A 96 -11.46 8.78 -9.11
N ALA A 97 -12.05 7.71 -8.66
CA ALA A 97 -13.49 7.58 -8.45
C ALA A 97 -13.76 7.17 -7.00
N PRO A 98 -13.60 8.10 -6.03
CA PRO A 98 -13.78 7.78 -4.63
C PRO A 98 -15.23 7.35 -4.36
N SER A 99 -15.37 6.23 -3.69
CA SER A 99 -16.65 5.73 -3.20
C SER A 99 -17.13 6.56 -1.99
N THR A 100 -18.41 6.50 -1.66
CA THR A 100 -18.96 7.02 -0.41
C THR A 100 -18.79 6.05 0.76
N ASP A 101 -18.30 4.83 0.52
CA ASP A 101 -17.90 3.91 1.57
C ASP A 101 -16.77 4.52 2.41
N TYR A 102 -16.95 4.52 3.73
CA TYR A 102 -16.02 5.21 4.63
C TYR A 102 -14.59 4.65 4.58
N TYR A 103 -14.42 3.35 4.30
CA TYR A 103 -13.09 2.77 4.16
C TYR A 103 -12.41 3.29 2.88
N LEU A 104 -13.08 3.18 1.73
CA LEU A 104 -12.53 3.63 0.45
C LEU A 104 -12.30 5.14 0.45
N LEU A 105 -13.26 5.91 1.00
CA LEU A 105 -13.15 7.36 1.12
C LEU A 105 -11.96 7.76 2.00
N THR A 106 -11.78 7.14 3.17
CA THR A 106 -10.67 7.48 4.07
C THR A 106 -9.32 7.10 3.49
N LYS A 107 -9.22 6.03 2.70
CA LYS A 107 -7.99 5.66 2.00
C LYS A 107 -7.69 6.62 0.84
N HIS A 108 -8.70 7.08 0.11
CA HIS A 108 -8.53 8.13 -0.89
C HIS A 108 -8.00 9.43 -0.25
N LEU A 109 -8.63 9.91 0.82
CA LEU A 109 -8.17 11.09 1.56
C LEU A 109 -6.74 10.91 2.11
N SER A 110 -6.41 9.71 2.60
CA SER A 110 -5.05 9.36 3.01
C SER A 110 -4.04 9.53 1.88
N ASN A 111 -4.35 9.02 0.69
CA ASN A 111 -3.48 9.15 -0.49
C ASN A 111 -3.26 10.62 -0.87
N GLU A 112 -4.31 11.47 -0.84
CA GLU A 112 -4.20 12.90 -1.14
C GLU A 112 -3.36 13.66 -0.09
N ILE A 113 -3.48 13.31 1.19
CA ILE A 113 -2.61 13.84 2.25
C ILE A 113 -1.16 13.47 1.95
N VAL A 114 -0.88 12.20 1.74
CA VAL A 114 0.47 11.69 1.48
C VAL A 114 1.09 12.36 0.26
N LYS A 115 0.35 12.47 -0.83
CA LYS A 115 0.75 13.15 -2.07
C LYS A 115 1.07 14.64 -1.84
N SER A 116 0.24 15.33 -1.04
CA SER A 116 0.45 16.74 -0.71
C SER A 116 1.74 16.97 0.08
N PHE A 117 1.99 16.13 1.10
CA PHE A 117 3.22 16.21 1.88
C PHE A 117 4.45 15.83 1.04
N ALA A 118 4.36 14.76 0.24
CA ALA A 118 5.44 14.31 -0.63
C ALA A 118 5.97 15.45 -1.51
N ARG A 119 5.06 16.14 -2.20
CA ARG A 119 5.41 17.28 -3.07
C ARG A 119 5.91 18.50 -2.30
N LYS A 120 5.27 18.83 -1.18
CA LYS A 120 5.61 20.03 -0.40
C LYS A 120 6.98 19.93 0.26
N TYR A 121 7.34 18.75 0.76
CA TYR A 121 8.55 18.52 1.55
C TYR A 121 9.62 17.71 0.81
N GLU A 122 9.39 17.47 -0.48
CA GLU A 122 10.33 16.73 -1.36
C GLU A 122 10.66 15.34 -0.76
N ILE A 123 9.61 14.59 -0.40
CA ILE A 123 9.70 13.26 0.16
C ILE A 123 9.41 12.24 -0.95
N HIS A 124 10.40 11.45 -1.35
CA HIS A 124 10.24 10.41 -2.36
C HIS A 124 9.27 9.32 -1.88
N THR A 125 8.03 9.43 -2.34
CA THR A 125 6.91 8.61 -1.87
C THR A 125 6.37 7.70 -2.96
N LEU A 126 6.27 6.42 -2.66
CA LEU A 126 5.62 5.42 -3.51
C LEU A 126 4.30 4.99 -2.85
N CYS A 127 3.21 5.04 -3.58
CA CYS A 127 1.89 4.58 -3.11
C CYS A 127 1.53 3.27 -3.81
N TYR A 128 1.49 2.17 -3.06
CA TYR A 128 1.17 0.84 -3.58
C TYR A 128 -0.32 0.55 -3.44
N LEU A 129 -1.01 0.36 -4.56
CA LEU A 129 -2.43 0.11 -4.65
C LEU A 129 -2.67 -1.37 -4.99
N PHE A 130 -3.37 -2.09 -4.12
CA PHE A 130 -3.70 -3.50 -4.33
C PHE A 130 -5.06 -3.87 -3.74
N GLN A 131 -5.71 -4.90 -4.30
CA GLN A 131 -7.04 -5.34 -3.85
C GLN A 131 -7.02 -6.14 -2.56
N GLY A 132 -5.93 -6.79 -2.27
CA GLY A 132 -5.79 -7.61 -1.08
C GLY A 132 -4.39 -8.15 -0.94
N LEU A 133 -4.09 -8.64 0.25
CA LEU A 133 -2.81 -9.23 0.61
C LEU A 133 -3.05 -10.67 1.05
N SER A 134 -2.26 -11.60 0.54
CA SER A 134 -2.42 -13.03 0.80
C SER A 134 -1.07 -13.73 1.01
N ALA A 135 -1.09 -14.83 1.74
CA ALA A 135 0.03 -15.76 1.74
C ALA A 135 0.09 -16.48 0.38
N ARG A 136 1.29 -16.96 0.01
CA ARG A 136 1.44 -17.83 -1.15
C ARG A 136 0.64 -19.12 -0.92
N PRO A 137 -0.21 -19.56 -1.86
CA PRO A 137 -0.91 -20.83 -1.75
C PRO A 137 0.09 -22.00 -1.69
N MET A 138 -0.02 -22.86 -0.70
CA MET A 138 0.88 -24.01 -0.54
C MET A 138 0.56 -25.20 -1.44
N LYS A 139 -0.67 -25.30 -1.95
CA LYS A 139 -1.12 -26.35 -2.87
C LYS A 139 -2.20 -25.83 -3.80
N LEU A 140 -2.14 -26.25 -5.06
CA LEU A 140 -3.26 -26.17 -6.00
C LEU A 140 -4.40 -27.02 -5.44
N SER A 141 -5.42 -26.41 -4.84
CA SER A 141 -6.63 -27.10 -4.49
C SER A 141 -7.79 -26.52 -5.31
N GLN A 142 -8.73 -27.39 -5.69
CA GLN A 142 -9.95 -26.98 -6.41
C GLN A 142 -10.82 -25.99 -5.60
N LYS A 143 -10.49 -25.78 -4.30
CA LYS A 143 -11.25 -24.93 -3.37
C LYS A 143 -10.54 -23.65 -2.95
N THR A 144 -9.29 -23.43 -3.33
CA THR A 144 -8.60 -22.16 -3.04
C THR A 144 -8.96 -21.13 -4.09
N SER A 145 -10.05 -20.41 -3.84
CA SER A 145 -10.30 -19.14 -4.50
C SER A 145 -9.45 -18.06 -3.85
N THR A 146 -8.22 -17.90 -4.28
CA THR A 146 -7.53 -16.63 -4.07
C THR A 146 -8.30 -15.58 -4.86
N ARG A 147 -8.56 -14.44 -4.24
CA ARG A 147 -9.20 -13.32 -4.93
C ARG A 147 -8.33 -12.90 -6.11
N ASP A 148 -8.97 -12.53 -7.20
CA ASP A 148 -8.28 -11.95 -8.34
C ASP A 148 -7.55 -10.66 -7.90
N PHE A 149 -6.39 -10.41 -8.48
CA PHE A 149 -5.62 -9.17 -8.27
C PHE A 149 -5.13 -8.91 -6.83
N VAL A 150 -4.97 -9.95 -6.01
CA VAL A 150 -4.24 -9.82 -4.75
C VAL A 150 -2.73 -9.79 -5.00
N ILE A 151 -2.00 -9.21 -4.07
CA ILE A 151 -0.54 -9.37 -4.00
C ILE A 151 -0.20 -10.38 -2.90
N ILE A 152 0.75 -11.28 -3.14
CA ILE A 152 1.29 -12.16 -2.11
C ILE A 152 2.36 -11.45 -1.29
N TYR A 153 2.57 -11.90 -0.04
CA TYR A 153 3.56 -11.27 0.86
C TYR A 153 4.95 -11.20 0.25
N ASP A 154 5.39 -12.26 -0.45
CA ASP A 154 6.72 -12.31 -1.06
C ASP A 154 6.90 -11.25 -2.15
N ASP A 155 5.92 -11.10 -3.03
CA ASP A 155 5.94 -10.10 -4.10
C ASP A 155 5.85 -8.67 -3.54
N LEU A 156 5.05 -8.46 -2.48
CA LEU A 156 4.99 -7.16 -1.81
C LEU A 156 6.35 -6.82 -1.16
N ALA A 157 7.02 -7.79 -0.56
CA ALA A 157 8.36 -7.59 0.00
C ALA A 157 9.38 -7.23 -1.09
N VAL A 158 9.30 -7.85 -2.27
CA VAL A 158 10.11 -7.47 -3.44
C VAL A 158 9.82 -6.04 -3.87
N ALA A 159 8.55 -5.67 -4.03
CA ALA A 159 8.15 -4.32 -4.41
C ALA A 159 8.63 -3.27 -3.38
N CYS A 160 8.53 -3.59 -2.07
CA CYS A 160 9.03 -2.71 -1.01
C CYS A 160 10.54 -2.52 -1.10
N ARG A 161 11.30 -3.59 -1.32
CA ARG A 161 12.76 -3.49 -1.48
C ARG A 161 13.12 -2.63 -2.69
N GLN A 162 12.52 -2.90 -3.85
CA GLN A 162 12.72 -2.10 -5.07
C GLN A 162 12.38 -0.63 -4.86
N GLY A 163 11.28 -0.34 -4.13
CA GLY A 163 10.90 1.04 -3.80
C GLY A 163 11.86 1.74 -2.85
N LEU A 164 12.46 1.01 -1.90
CA LEU A 164 13.48 1.57 -1.00
C LEU A 164 14.80 1.84 -1.75
N GLU A 165 15.15 1.01 -2.72
CA GLU A 165 16.35 1.13 -3.56
C GLU A 165 16.21 2.18 -4.67
N LEU A 166 15.00 2.63 -4.99
CA LEU A 166 14.76 3.65 -6.02
C LEU A 166 15.19 5.03 -5.53
N ASP A 167 16.27 5.58 -6.07
CA ASP A 167 16.84 6.86 -5.61
C ASP A 167 15.89 8.04 -5.80
N LEU A 168 15.26 8.14 -6.98
CA LEU A 168 14.41 9.26 -7.37
C LEU A 168 13.00 8.82 -7.72
N VAL A 169 12.02 9.46 -7.12
CA VAL A 169 10.60 9.29 -7.47
C VAL A 169 10.16 10.54 -8.22
N PRO A 170 9.77 10.43 -9.51
CA PRO A 170 9.30 11.59 -10.29
C PRO A 170 8.18 12.33 -9.54
N ASP A 171 8.25 13.68 -9.56
CA ASP A 171 7.28 14.56 -8.87
C ASP A 171 7.13 14.25 -7.36
N PHE A 172 8.14 13.61 -6.75
CA PHE A 172 8.17 13.16 -5.36
C PHE A 172 7.05 12.20 -4.95
N TYR A 173 6.11 11.89 -5.85
CA TYR A 173 5.00 10.98 -5.58
C TYR A 173 4.64 10.16 -6.82
N GLN A 174 4.67 8.84 -6.68
CA GLN A 174 4.17 7.94 -7.72
C GLN A 174 3.28 6.85 -7.11
N ALA A 175 2.12 6.64 -7.70
CA ALA A 175 1.26 5.51 -7.38
C ALA A 175 1.52 4.35 -8.35
N PHE A 176 1.35 3.12 -7.86
CA PHE A 176 1.55 1.88 -8.61
C PHE A 176 0.44 0.89 -8.30
N ASN A 177 -0.20 0.34 -9.32
CA ASN A 177 -0.98 -0.87 -9.14
C ASN A 177 -0.04 -2.04 -8.90
N LEU A 178 -0.31 -2.88 -7.90
CA LEU A 178 0.48 -4.06 -7.59
C LEU A 178 -0.43 -5.28 -7.41
N HIS A 179 -0.11 -6.36 -8.07
CA HIS A 179 -0.71 -7.68 -7.85
C HIS A 179 0.26 -8.78 -8.31
N SER A 180 0.06 -9.99 -7.83
CA SER A 180 0.90 -11.14 -8.18
C SER A 180 0.37 -11.92 -9.40
N HIS A 181 -0.60 -11.36 -10.09
CA HIS A 181 -1.18 -11.97 -11.28
C HIS A 181 -0.43 -11.55 -12.53
N TYR A 182 -0.13 -12.50 -13.40
CA TYR A 182 0.44 -12.28 -14.71
C TYR A 182 -0.53 -12.78 -15.78
N GLY A 183 -1.12 -11.87 -16.55
CA GLY A 183 -2.11 -12.22 -17.58
C GLY A 183 -3.12 -11.10 -17.83
N PRO A 184 -4.31 -11.38 -18.37
CA PRO A 184 -5.31 -10.34 -18.62
C PRO A 184 -5.59 -9.57 -17.34
N GLU A 185 -5.24 -8.29 -17.35
CA GLU A 185 -5.17 -7.48 -16.14
C GLU A 185 -6.39 -6.57 -16.04
N LYS A 186 -6.97 -6.47 -14.85
CA LYS A 186 -7.90 -5.41 -14.56
C LYS A 186 -7.16 -4.10 -14.31
N TYR A 187 -6.06 -4.17 -13.57
CA TYR A 187 -5.21 -3.02 -13.22
C TYR A 187 -3.85 -3.19 -13.89
N SER A 188 -3.43 -2.21 -14.68
CA SER A 188 -2.16 -2.27 -15.41
C SER A 188 -0.96 -2.23 -14.45
N LEU A 189 -0.01 -3.13 -14.67
CA LEU A 189 1.30 -3.14 -14.01
C LEU A 189 2.37 -2.34 -14.77
N GLU A 190 2.07 -1.84 -15.97
CA GLU A 190 3.05 -1.20 -16.86
C GLU A 190 3.92 -0.15 -16.15
N LYS A 191 3.30 0.70 -15.33
CA LYS A 191 4.03 1.72 -14.60
C LYS A 191 4.92 1.14 -13.50
N ALA A 192 4.48 0.09 -12.81
CA ALA A 192 5.28 -0.60 -11.81
C ALA A 192 6.48 -1.33 -12.46
N GLU A 193 6.28 -1.97 -13.60
CA GLU A 193 7.36 -2.60 -14.36
C GLU A 193 8.39 -1.55 -14.82
N ARG A 194 7.93 -0.47 -15.42
CA ARG A 194 8.80 0.55 -16.03
C ARG A 194 9.58 1.37 -15.02
N LEU A 195 8.95 1.82 -13.93
CA LEU A 195 9.56 2.74 -12.97
C LEU A 195 10.13 2.05 -11.74
N LEU A 196 9.53 0.95 -11.31
CA LEU A 196 9.92 0.23 -10.10
C LEU A 196 10.71 -1.05 -10.43
N GLY A 197 10.63 -1.56 -11.66
CA GLY A 197 11.17 -2.85 -12.03
C GLY A 197 10.39 -4.02 -11.44
N TYR A 198 9.16 -3.79 -10.98
CA TYR A 198 8.33 -4.82 -10.38
C TYR A 198 7.69 -5.69 -11.45
N VAL A 199 7.94 -6.99 -11.37
CA VAL A 199 7.32 -8.02 -12.22
C VAL A 199 6.87 -9.16 -11.31
N PRO A 200 5.60 -9.60 -11.40
CA PRO A 200 5.14 -10.79 -10.69
C PRO A 200 6.00 -12.02 -11.01
N GLN A 201 6.42 -12.76 -10.02
CA GLN A 201 7.33 -13.91 -10.21
C GLN A 201 6.59 -15.19 -10.60
N GLU A 202 5.30 -15.26 -10.35
CA GLU A 202 4.51 -16.49 -10.51
C GLU A 202 3.52 -16.39 -11.67
N LYS A 203 3.33 -17.50 -12.36
CA LYS A 203 2.24 -17.64 -13.33
C LYS A 203 0.97 -17.99 -12.57
N TRP A 204 0.10 -17.04 -12.45
CA TRP A 204 -1.10 -17.15 -11.62
C TRP A 204 -2.07 -18.27 -12.03
N TRP A 205 -2.15 -18.65 -13.29
CA TRP A 205 -2.96 -19.81 -13.73
C TRP A 205 -2.55 -21.11 -13.08
N ASP A 206 -1.33 -21.23 -12.62
CA ASP A 206 -0.88 -22.41 -11.90
C ASP A 206 -1.51 -22.48 -10.50
N TRP A 207 -2.10 -21.38 -10.02
CA TRP A 207 -2.65 -21.21 -8.67
C TRP A 207 -4.17 -21.04 -8.64
N GLN A 208 -4.79 -20.58 -9.73
CA GLN A 208 -6.23 -20.40 -9.85
C GLN A 208 -6.84 -21.46 -10.75
N ARG A 209 -7.62 -22.35 -10.16
CA ARG A 209 -8.64 -23.06 -10.91
C ARG A 209 -9.96 -22.36 -10.65
N ARG A 210 -10.52 -21.75 -11.69
CA ARG A 210 -11.91 -21.31 -11.65
C ARG A 210 -12.77 -22.52 -11.41
N SER A 211 -13.60 -22.49 -10.36
CA SER A 211 -14.67 -23.46 -10.23
C SER A 211 -15.59 -23.30 -11.43
N VAL A 212 -15.74 -24.34 -12.21
CA VAL A 212 -16.76 -24.48 -13.25
C VAL A 212 -18.09 -24.67 -12.56
#